data_e2fccb14ad92d73f37f372334fcca48b
#
_entry.id   e2fccb14ad92d73f37f372334fcca48b
#
_cell.length_a   1.000
_cell.length_b   1.000
_cell.length_c   1.000
_cell.angle_alpha   90.00
_cell.angle_beta   90.00
_cell.angle_gamma   90.00
#
_symmetry.space_group_name_H-M   'P 1'
#
loop_
_entity.id
_entity.type
_entity.pdbx_description
1 polymer ?
#
loop_
_entity_poly.entity_id
_entity_poly.type
_entity_poly.pdbx_seq_one_letter_code
_entity_poly.pdbx_strand_id
1 'polypeptide(L)'
;HYIAVDFNNVMETNGDLMPMAEQCRRAVAWIYKNAASFGGDPSRIYLSGHSSGGHLGGVVMVTDWEKDFGLPKDVIKGALLVSGMYDLKPVRMSSRSSYVKFTDAMEHALSTQRHLDKLHAPVVVAYGALETPEFQRQSRDFVEAVTKAGKPAQIIRGEGYNHFEFIETIA
;
A
#
# COMPACT_ATOMS: atom_id res chain seq x y z
N HIS A 1 4.46 -11.70 -15.47
CA HIS A 1 4.99 -12.35 -14.25
C HIS A 1 4.27 -11.80 -13.02
N TYR A 2 3.95 -12.69 -12.09
CA TYR A 2 3.47 -12.33 -10.76
C TYR A 2 4.59 -12.62 -9.75
N ILE A 3 4.87 -11.67 -8.86
CA ILE A 3 5.93 -11.77 -7.85
C ILE A 3 5.30 -11.49 -6.49
N ALA A 4 5.34 -12.47 -5.60
CA ALA A 4 5.02 -12.28 -4.19
C ALA A 4 6.29 -11.85 -3.45
N VAL A 5 6.21 -10.74 -2.72
CA VAL A 5 7.33 -10.23 -1.93
C VAL A 5 7.27 -10.86 -0.55
N ASP A 6 8.38 -11.47 -0.13
CA ASP A 6 8.59 -11.91 1.24
C ASP A 6 9.31 -10.83 2.06
N PHE A 7 8.90 -10.66 3.31
CA PHE A 7 9.49 -9.70 4.25
C PHE A 7 9.24 -10.13 5.70
N ASN A 8 10.06 -9.65 6.61
CA ASN A 8 9.88 -9.91 8.04
C ASN A 8 8.51 -9.43 8.52
N ASN A 9 7.81 -10.26 9.25
CA ASN A 9 6.51 -9.88 9.82
C ASN A 9 6.69 -8.98 11.07
N VAL A 10 5.59 -8.43 11.58
CA VAL A 10 5.59 -7.49 12.70
C VAL A 10 6.17 -8.06 13.99
N MET A 11 6.10 -9.36 14.20
CA MET A 11 6.68 -10.00 15.39
C MET A 11 8.19 -10.11 15.26
N GLU A 12 8.70 -10.43 14.08
CA GLU A 12 10.14 -10.49 13.78
C GLU A 12 10.81 -9.12 13.84
N THR A 13 10.06 -8.06 13.53
CA THR A 13 10.53 -6.67 13.66
C THR A 13 10.26 -6.08 15.06
N ASN A 14 9.86 -6.90 16.02
CA ASN A 14 9.56 -6.47 17.39
C ASN A 14 8.52 -5.34 17.47
N GLY A 15 7.51 -5.36 16.60
CA GLY A 15 6.43 -4.38 16.55
C GLY A 15 6.72 -3.13 15.72
N ASP A 16 7.88 -3.04 15.06
CA ASP A 16 8.24 -1.92 14.19
C ASP A 16 7.82 -2.21 12.74
N LEU A 17 7.01 -1.33 12.16
CA LEU A 17 6.56 -1.45 10.76
C LEU A 17 7.56 -0.82 9.75
N MET A 18 8.51 -0.02 10.20
CA MET A 18 9.46 0.66 9.31
C MET A 18 10.33 -0.31 8.52
N PRO A 19 10.93 -1.38 9.13
CA PRO A 19 11.71 -2.36 8.39
C PRO A 19 10.89 -3.10 7.33
N MET A 20 9.62 -3.43 7.62
CA MET A 20 8.72 -4.09 6.67
C MET A 20 8.51 -3.21 5.42
N ALA A 21 8.21 -1.93 5.62
CA ALA A 21 8.03 -0.97 4.53
C ALA A 21 9.32 -0.83 3.70
N GLU A 22 10.47 -0.76 4.36
CA GLU A 22 11.76 -0.66 3.68
C GLU A 22 12.10 -1.91 2.86
N GLN A 23 11.80 -3.10 3.36
CA GLN A 23 11.98 -4.36 2.62
C GLN A 23 11.10 -4.39 1.36
N CYS A 24 9.84 -3.96 1.44
CA CYS A 24 8.96 -3.86 0.28
C CYS A 24 9.50 -2.86 -0.76
N ARG A 25 10.01 -1.71 -0.35
CA ARG A 25 10.64 -0.73 -1.25
C ARG A 25 11.86 -1.32 -1.96
N ARG A 26 12.74 -1.98 -1.22
CA ARG A 26 13.92 -2.66 -1.79
C ARG A 26 13.55 -3.77 -2.76
N ALA A 27 12.48 -4.52 -2.48
CA ALA A 27 11.98 -5.54 -3.39
C ALA A 27 11.55 -4.94 -4.73
N VAL A 28 10.80 -3.83 -4.72
CA VAL A 28 10.43 -3.12 -5.96
C VAL A 28 11.67 -2.60 -6.69
N ALA A 29 12.62 -2.02 -5.98
CA ALA A 29 13.87 -1.54 -6.58
C ALA A 29 14.68 -2.67 -7.22
N TRP A 30 14.72 -3.83 -6.57
CA TRP A 30 15.36 -5.03 -7.12
C TRP A 30 14.63 -5.54 -8.36
N ILE A 31 13.30 -5.63 -8.31
CA ILE A 31 12.47 -6.05 -9.44
C ILE A 31 12.72 -5.14 -10.63
N TYR A 32 12.70 -3.82 -10.45
CA TYR A 32 12.98 -2.86 -11.53
C TYR A 32 14.33 -3.12 -12.19
N LYS A 33 15.39 -3.30 -11.38
CA LYS A 33 16.76 -3.51 -11.89
C LYS A 33 16.96 -4.87 -12.55
N ASN A 34 16.17 -5.88 -12.20
CA ASN A 34 16.39 -7.26 -12.64
C ASN A 34 15.26 -7.81 -13.52
N ALA A 35 14.18 -7.07 -13.77
CA ALA A 35 12.99 -7.54 -14.50
C ALA A 35 13.35 -8.24 -15.83
N ALA A 36 14.24 -7.66 -16.62
CA ALA A 36 14.66 -8.23 -17.90
C ALA A 36 15.30 -9.61 -17.77
N SER A 37 15.98 -9.91 -16.66
CA SER A 37 16.67 -11.19 -16.47
C SER A 37 15.73 -12.39 -16.35
N PHE A 38 14.45 -12.15 -15.98
CA PHE A 38 13.42 -13.18 -15.93
C PHE A 38 12.26 -12.92 -16.92
N GLY A 39 12.49 -12.10 -17.96
CA GLY A 39 11.52 -11.83 -19.03
C GLY A 39 10.44 -10.82 -18.64
N GLY A 40 10.63 -10.07 -17.58
CA GLY A 40 9.77 -8.95 -17.18
C GLY A 40 10.15 -7.65 -17.90
N ASP A 41 9.25 -6.68 -17.87
CA ASP A 41 9.46 -5.34 -18.41
C ASP A 41 9.50 -4.32 -17.27
N PRO A 42 10.65 -3.70 -16.97
CA PRO A 42 10.76 -2.72 -15.89
C PRO A 42 9.91 -1.47 -16.11
N SER A 43 9.49 -1.18 -17.34
CA SER A 43 8.58 -0.07 -17.65
C SER A 43 7.11 -0.38 -17.37
N ARG A 44 6.78 -1.60 -16.92
CA ARG A 44 5.41 -2.10 -16.72
C ARG A 44 5.24 -2.79 -15.37
N ILE A 45 5.74 -2.19 -14.31
CA ILE A 45 5.58 -2.68 -12.93
C ILE A 45 4.27 -2.15 -12.37
N TYR A 46 3.42 -3.07 -11.90
CA TYR A 46 2.18 -2.78 -11.20
C TYR A 46 2.21 -3.44 -9.81
N LEU A 47 1.52 -2.84 -8.87
CA LEU A 47 1.48 -3.29 -7.48
C LEU A 47 0.06 -3.71 -7.09
N SER A 48 -0.07 -4.77 -6.32
CA SER A 48 -1.32 -5.09 -5.63
C SER A 48 -1.07 -5.50 -4.20
N GLY A 49 -2.04 -5.25 -3.33
CA GLY A 49 -1.96 -5.66 -1.93
C GLY A 49 -3.33 -5.63 -1.26
N HIS A 50 -3.53 -6.57 -0.33
CA HIS A 50 -4.76 -6.69 0.44
C HIS A 50 -4.50 -6.46 1.93
N SER A 51 -5.41 -5.78 2.62
CA SER A 51 -5.37 -5.56 4.07
C SER A 51 -4.07 -4.85 4.51
N SER A 52 -3.22 -5.48 5.32
CA SER A 52 -1.88 -4.96 5.62
C SER A 52 -1.01 -4.82 4.38
N GLY A 53 -1.18 -5.69 3.37
CA GLY A 53 -0.55 -5.53 2.05
C GLY A 53 -1.09 -4.32 1.28
N GLY A 54 -2.36 -3.97 1.43
CA GLY A 54 -2.93 -2.73 0.90
C GLY A 54 -2.32 -1.49 1.55
N HIS A 55 -2.07 -1.53 2.86
CA HIS A 55 -1.33 -0.49 3.57
C HIS A 55 0.12 -0.38 3.07
N LEU A 56 0.88 -1.50 3.08
CA LEU A 56 2.26 -1.50 2.59
C LEU A 56 2.35 -1.07 1.12
N GLY A 57 1.41 -1.51 0.28
CA GLY A 57 1.30 -1.06 -1.10
C GLY A 57 1.14 0.45 -1.21
N GLY A 58 0.26 1.03 -0.41
CA GLY A 58 0.10 2.48 -0.33
C GLY A 58 1.38 3.20 0.08
N VAL A 59 2.08 2.70 1.09
CA VAL A 59 3.38 3.26 1.54
C VAL A 59 4.45 3.19 0.44
N VAL A 60 4.48 2.09 -0.30
CA VAL A 60 5.39 1.92 -1.45
C VAL A 60 5.07 2.90 -2.56
N MET A 61 3.78 3.15 -2.85
CA MET A 61 3.34 4.11 -3.87
C MET A 61 3.75 5.56 -3.60
N VAL A 62 3.92 5.94 -2.34
CA VAL A 62 4.35 7.29 -1.94
C VAL A 62 5.84 7.34 -1.54
N THR A 63 6.65 6.47 -2.08
CA THR A 63 8.11 6.49 -1.92
C THR A 63 8.73 7.54 -2.84
N ASP A 64 9.73 8.25 -2.35
CA ASP A 64 10.54 9.14 -3.18
C ASP A 64 11.60 8.33 -3.92
N TRP A 65 11.19 7.70 -5.03
CA TRP A 65 12.01 6.75 -5.78
C TRP A 65 13.29 7.36 -6.35
N GLU A 66 13.25 8.63 -6.74
CA GLU A 66 14.44 9.32 -7.26
C GLU A 66 15.47 9.54 -6.16
N LYS A 67 15.02 10.09 -5.02
CA LYS A 67 15.89 10.44 -3.92
C LYS A 67 16.43 9.21 -3.18
N ASP A 68 15.54 8.26 -2.86
CA ASP A 68 15.87 7.17 -1.94
C ASP A 68 16.52 5.98 -2.66
N PHE A 69 16.24 5.79 -3.96
CA PHE A 69 16.68 4.61 -4.72
C PHE A 69 17.37 4.94 -6.05
N GLY A 70 17.40 6.20 -6.49
CA GLY A 70 17.94 6.60 -7.80
C GLY A 70 17.15 6.01 -8.97
N LEU A 71 15.85 5.77 -8.80
CA LEU A 71 14.95 5.21 -9.80
C LEU A 71 13.98 6.27 -10.33
N PRO A 72 13.34 6.06 -11.49
CA PRO A 72 12.30 6.95 -11.98
C PRO A 72 11.17 7.11 -10.94
N LYS A 73 10.67 8.34 -10.75
CA LYS A 73 9.57 8.60 -9.79
C LYS A 73 8.31 7.80 -10.07
N ASP A 74 8.10 7.41 -11.33
CA ASP A 74 6.98 6.60 -11.80
C ASP A 74 7.36 5.12 -12.03
N VAL A 75 8.31 4.59 -11.26
CA VAL A 75 8.75 3.19 -11.34
C VAL A 75 7.58 2.21 -11.27
N ILE A 76 6.56 2.51 -10.48
CA ILE A 76 5.29 1.77 -10.43
C ILE A 76 4.28 2.51 -11.31
N LYS A 77 3.63 1.79 -12.22
CA LYS A 77 2.71 2.35 -13.22
C LYS A 77 1.24 2.36 -12.77
N GLY A 78 0.92 1.71 -11.68
CA GLY A 78 -0.40 1.70 -11.06
C GLY A 78 -0.49 0.70 -9.93
N ALA A 79 -1.46 0.87 -9.05
CA ALA A 79 -1.68 -0.03 -7.94
C ALA A 79 -3.15 -0.38 -7.74
N LEU A 80 -3.41 -1.64 -7.34
CA LEU A 80 -4.67 -2.10 -6.79
C LEU A 80 -4.50 -2.30 -5.28
N LEU A 81 -5.13 -1.45 -4.49
CA LEU A 81 -5.03 -1.43 -3.04
C LEU A 81 -6.36 -1.88 -2.44
N VAL A 82 -6.42 -3.10 -1.93
CA VAL A 82 -7.64 -3.73 -1.43
C VAL A 82 -7.69 -3.63 0.08
N SER A 83 -8.74 -3.00 0.62
CA SER A 83 -9.03 -2.96 2.06
C SER A 83 -7.84 -2.50 2.90
N GLY A 84 -7.11 -1.48 2.42
CA GLY A 84 -5.92 -0.96 3.07
C GLY A 84 -6.23 0.02 4.21
N MET A 85 -5.18 0.39 4.93
CA MET A 85 -5.21 1.41 5.97
C MET A 85 -4.27 2.55 5.57
N TYR A 86 -4.80 3.73 5.26
CA TYR A 86 -4.05 4.82 4.66
C TYR A 86 -3.74 5.98 5.63
N ASP A 87 -4.44 5.99 6.77
CA ASP A 87 -4.14 6.81 7.96
C ASP A 87 -3.95 5.88 9.17
N LEU A 88 -2.76 5.88 9.76
CA LEU A 88 -2.44 5.00 10.87
C LEU A 88 -2.92 5.52 12.24
N LYS A 89 -3.41 6.75 12.35
CA LYS A 89 -3.88 7.27 13.64
C LYS A 89 -5.03 6.43 14.23
N PRO A 90 -6.11 6.11 13.51
CA PRO A 90 -7.15 5.21 14.03
C PRO A 90 -6.64 3.79 14.29
N VAL A 91 -5.70 3.31 13.46
CA VAL A 91 -5.08 1.99 13.64
C VAL A 91 -4.30 1.92 14.96
N ARG A 92 -3.55 2.97 15.27
CA ARG A 92 -2.83 3.12 16.54
C ARG A 92 -3.78 3.13 17.76
N MET A 93 -5.00 3.62 17.60
CA MET A 93 -6.03 3.64 18.66
C MET A 93 -6.81 2.32 18.78
N SER A 94 -6.52 1.33 17.94
CA SER A 94 -7.18 0.03 17.92
C SER A 94 -6.40 -1.02 18.73
N SER A 95 -6.94 -2.24 18.80
CA SER A 95 -6.29 -3.39 19.41
C SER A 95 -4.92 -3.75 18.78
N ARG A 96 -4.61 -3.22 17.60
CA ARG A 96 -3.31 -3.44 16.93
C ARG A 96 -2.12 -2.89 17.73
N SER A 97 -2.34 -1.89 18.60
CA SER A 97 -1.31 -1.37 19.51
C SER A 97 -0.85 -2.39 20.56
N SER A 98 -1.52 -3.53 20.68
CA SER A 98 -1.05 -4.62 21.55
C SER A 98 0.22 -5.31 21.00
N TYR A 99 0.44 -5.26 19.66
CA TYR A 99 1.58 -5.91 19.01
C TYR A 99 2.39 -4.98 18.08
N VAL A 100 1.82 -3.85 17.65
CA VAL A 100 2.55 -2.80 16.92
C VAL A 100 2.99 -1.71 17.90
N LYS A 101 4.27 -1.40 17.92
CA LYS A 101 4.83 -0.35 18.78
C LYS A 101 4.80 1.00 18.05
N PHE A 102 3.61 1.57 17.87
CA PHE A 102 3.44 2.84 17.18
C PHE A 102 4.21 3.98 17.86
N THR A 103 4.95 4.73 17.07
CA THR A 103 5.52 6.03 17.41
C THR A 103 4.91 7.11 16.52
N ASP A 104 5.03 8.38 16.91
CA ASP A 104 4.56 9.50 16.09
C ASP A 104 5.28 9.54 14.73
N ALA A 105 6.58 9.22 14.73
CA ALA A 105 7.39 9.14 13.52
C ALA A 105 6.91 8.02 12.59
N MET A 106 6.62 6.83 13.12
CA MET A 106 6.09 5.71 12.34
C MET A 106 4.69 6.02 11.80
N GLU A 107 3.79 6.52 12.65
CA GLU A 107 2.45 6.93 12.25
C GLU A 107 2.50 7.94 11.10
N HIS A 108 3.36 8.96 11.23
CA HIS A 108 3.53 9.96 10.18
C HIS A 108 4.09 9.35 8.91
N ALA A 109 5.21 8.63 8.99
CA ALA A 109 5.93 8.10 7.82
C ALA A 109 5.15 7.05 7.03
N LEU A 110 4.30 6.27 7.70
CA LEU A 110 3.57 5.16 7.08
C LEU A 110 2.07 5.43 6.88
N SER A 111 1.60 6.65 7.15
CA SER A 111 0.26 7.08 6.73
C SER A 111 0.31 7.61 5.29
N THR A 112 0.00 6.76 4.33
CA THR A 112 0.07 7.07 2.88
C THR A 112 -0.63 8.38 2.53
N GLN A 113 -1.77 8.65 3.15
CA GLN A 113 -2.58 9.85 2.92
C GLN A 113 -1.85 11.16 3.23
N ARG A 114 -0.76 11.11 4.00
CA ARG A 114 0.04 12.29 4.37
C ARG A 114 1.16 12.61 3.39
N HIS A 115 1.37 11.80 2.35
CA HIS A 115 2.50 11.88 1.42
C HIS A 115 2.06 11.82 -0.05
N LEU A 116 0.86 12.32 -0.36
CA LEU A 116 0.28 12.26 -1.71
C LEU A 116 1.05 13.08 -2.74
N ASP A 117 1.86 14.04 -2.33
CA ASP A 117 2.80 14.74 -3.20
C ASP A 117 3.74 13.79 -3.96
N LYS A 118 4.10 12.66 -3.34
CA LYS A 118 4.98 11.62 -3.90
C LYS A 118 4.25 10.53 -4.70
N LEU A 119 2.93 10.58 -4.80
CA LEU A 119 2.16 9.63 -5.58
C LEU A 119 2.24 10.02 -7.07
N HIS A 120 2.86 9.20 -7.91
CA HIS A 120 3.11 9.49 -9.32
C HIS A 120 2.40 8.52 -10.28
N ALA A 121 1.54 7.65 -9.79
CA ALA A 121 0.79 6.71 -10.62
C ALA A 121 -0.66 6.56 -10.14
N PRO A 122 -1.59 6.12 -11.02
CA PRO A 122 -2.98 5.90 -10.66
C PRO A 122 -3.11 4.80 -9.61
N VAL A 123 -4.15 4.93 -8.77
CA VAL A 123 -4.53 3.93 -7.79
C VAL A 123 -5.98 3.50 -8.01
N VAL A 124 -6.21 2.20 -7.91
CA VAL A 124 -7.54 1.61 -7.75
C VAL A 124 -7.64 1.14 -6.30
N VAL A 125 -8.58 1.66 -5.56
CA VAL A 125 -8.86 1.24 -4.19
C VAL A 125 -10.14 0.41 -4.18
N ALA A 126 -10.09 -0.76 -3.54
CA ALA A 126 -11.24 -1.65 -3.51
C ALA A 126 -11.53 -2.12 -2.08
N TYR A 127 -12.80 -2.36 -1.76
CA TYR A 127 -13.22 -2.89 -0.45
C TYR A 127 -14.55 -3.61 -0.52
N GLY A 128 -14.80 -4.54 0.41
CA GLY A 128 -16.07 -5.23 0.54
C GLY A 128 -17.11 -4.42 1.33
N ALA A 129 -18.35 -4.44 0.88
CA ALA A 129 -19.45 -3.69 1.51
C ALA A 129 -19.81 -4.20 2.92
N LEU A 130 -19.44 -5.44 3.26
CA LEU A 130 -19.65 -6.05 4.58
C LEU A 130 -18.41 -5.93 5.50
N GLU A 131 -17.39 -5.17 5.09
CA GLU A 131 -16.26 -4.88 5.96
C GLU A 131 -16.64 -3.94 7.11
N THR A 132 -15.76 -3.87 8.12
CA THR A 132 -15.98 -2.93 9.22
C THR A 132 -16.07 -1.48 8.72
N PRO A 133 -16.82 -0.61 9.38
CA PRO A 133 -16.97 0.78 8.97
C PRO A 133 -15.64 1.51 8.77
N GLU A 134 -14.61 1.16 9.54
CA GLU A 134 -13.29 1.81 9.47
C GLU A 134 -12.54 1.46 8.17
N PHE A 135 -12.53 0.21 7.71
CA PHE A 135 -11.93 -0.15 6.42
C PHE A 135 -12.63 0.54 5.25
N GLN A 136 -13.97 0.57 5.29
CA GLN A 136 -14.77 1.28 4.30
C GLN A 136 -14.48 2.79 4.30
N ARG A 137 -14.40 3.41 5.48
CA ARG A 137 -14.10 4.84 5.64
C ARG A 137 -12.72 5.17 5.10
N GLN A 138 -11.68 4.44 5.52
CA GLN A 138 -10.32 4.68 5.06
C GLN A 138 -10.16 4.56 3.55
N SER A 139 -10.84 3.61 2.93
CA SER A 139 -10.84 3.45 1.47
C SER A 139 -11.46 4.66 0.76
N ARG A 140 -12.61 5.15 1.24
CA ARG A 140 -13.27 6.33 0.67
C ARG A 140 -12.45 7.61 0.89
N ASP A 141 -12.01 7.84 2.12
CA ASP A 141 -11.26 9.04 2.50
C ASP A 141 -9.94 9.14 1.72
N PHE A 142 -9.28 8.01 1.50
CA PHE A 142 -8.04 7.97 0.73
C PHE A 142 -8.28 8.33 -0.74
N VAL A 143 -9.29 7.74 -1.40
CA VAL A 143 -9.62 8.08 -2.79
C VAL A 143 -10.03 9.55 -2.92
N GLU A 144 -10.81 10.07 -1.96
CA GLU A 144 -11.17 11.49 -1.93
C GLU A 144 -9.93 12.38 -1.81
N ALA A 145 -8.99 12.04 -0.92
CA ALA A 145 -7.75 12.79 -0.73
C ALA A 145 -6.86 12.76 -1.99
N VAL A 146 -6.71 11.60 -2.63
CA VAL A 146 -5.95 11.45 -3.89
C VAL A 146 -6.57 12.29 -5.00
N THR A 147 -7.90 12.26 -5.14
CA THR A 147 -8.65 13.04 -6.13
C THR A 147 -8.51 14.56 -5.87
N LYS A 148 -8.64 15.00 -4.61
CA LYS A 148 -8.42 16.40 -4.22
C LYS A 148 -6.99 16.87 -4.49
N ALA A 149 -6.01 15.97 -4.42
CA ALA A 149 -4.63 16.25 -4.79
C ALA A 149 -4.41 16.30 -6.32
N GLY A 150 -5.47 16.19 -7.12
CA GLY A 150 -5.41 16.23 -8.59
C GLY A 150 -4.81 14.97 -9.21
N LYS A 151 -4.85 13.83 -8.51
CA LYS A 151 -4.24 12.57 -8.97
C LYS A 151 -5.33 11.54 -9.31
N PRO A 152 -5.05 10.63 -10.28
CA PRO A 152 -6.03 9.65 -10.72
C PRO A 152 -6.26 8.57 -9.66
N ALA A 153 -7.50 8.43 -9.23
CA ALA A 153 -7.95 7.38 -8.33
C ALA A 153 -9.32 6.85 -8.72
N GLN A 154 -9.53 5.57 -8.49
CA GLN A 154 -10.83 4.89 -8.65
C GLN A 154 -11.17 4.13 -7.39
N ILE A 155 -12.46 3.97 -7.11
CA ILE A 155 -12.95 3.17 -6.00
C ILE A 155 -13.87 2.06 -6.51
N ILE A 156 -13.67 0.85 -5.99
CA ILE A 156 -14.52 -0.31 -6.26
C ILE A 156 -15.09 -0.79 -4.92
N ARG A 157 -16.42 -0.86 -4.85
CA ARG A 157 -17.13 -1.42 -3.70
C ARG A 157 -17.72 -2.76 -4.10
N GLY A 158 -17.27 -3.83 -3.43
CA GLY A 158 -17.75 -5.19 -3.63
C GLY A 158 -19.03 -5.43 -2.82
N GLU A 159 -20.19 -5.44 -3.49
CA GLU A 159 -21.45 -5.70 -2.83
C GLU A 159 -21.55 -7.14 -2.34
N GLY A 160 -21.95 -7.33 -1.07
CA GLY A 160 -22.14 -8.65 -0.47
C GLY A 160 -20.86 -9.36 -0.01
N TYR A 161 -19.69 -8.72 -0.12
CA TYR A 161 -18.42 -9.33 0.29
C TYR A 161 -17.89 -8.74 1.59
N ASN A 162 -17.35 -9.61 2.44
CA ASN A 162 -16.56 -9.23 3.62
C ASN A 162 -15.06 -9.06 3.26
N HIS A 163 -14.25 -8.81 4.28
CA HIS A 163 -12.82 -8.53 4.14
C HIS A 163 -12.02 -9.65 3.43
N PHE A 164 -12.35 -10.89 3.66
CA PHE A 164 -11.62 -12.04 3.11
C PHE A 164 -12.23 -12.55 1.80
N GLU A 165 -13.55 -12.55 1.69
CA GLU A 165 -14.22 -13.00 0.48
C GLU A 165 -13.94 -12.11 -0.73
N PHE A 166 -13.78 -10.80 -0.49
CA PHE A 166 -13.59 -9.86 -1.58
C PHE A 166 -12.30 -10.13 -2.37
N ILE A 167 -11.21 -10.51 -1.71
CA ILE A 167 -9.94 -10.78 -2.40
C ILE A 167 -10.03 -11.99 -3.35
N GLU A 168 -10.90 -12.95 -3.04
CA GLU A 168 -11.11 -14.14 -3.88
C GLU A 168 -11.75 -13.80 -5.23
N THR A 169 -12.38 -12.64 -5.36
CA THR A 169 -13.04 -12.20 -6.60
C THR A 169 -12.10 -11.48 -7.58
N ILE A 170 -10.86 -11.22 -7.17
CA ILE A 170 -9.88 -10.44 -7.94
C ILE A 170 -8.88 -11.35 -8.69
N ALA A 171 -8.98 -12.66 -8.50
CA ALA A 171 -8.11 -13.66 -9.12
C ALA A 171 -8.46 -13.93 -10.60
#